data_ca32026035f60478132022af606a4b0c
#
_entry.id   ca32026035f60478132022af606a4b0c
#
_cell.length_a   1.000
_cell.length_b   1.000
_cell.length_c   1.000
_cell.angle_alpha   90.00
_cell.angle_beta   90.00
_cell.angle_gamma   90.00
#
_symmetry.space_group_name_H-M   'P 1'
#
loop_
_entity.id
_entity.type
_entity.pdbx_description
1 polymer ?
#
loop_
_entity_poly.entity_id
_entity_poly.type
_entity_poly.pdbx_seq_one_letter_code
_entity_poly.pdbx_strand_id
1 'polypeptide(L)'
;MDIDFEEEKLKSLQISSLSEEDDEGGAPNNDAEDADSDEIDDEEDQIPMTLGFAEKPKNPWSSRRQYFPSKAGGSPAWLDPINLPSGSSSLCDFCSEPLQFLLQVYAPLPEESAFHRTLFVFMCSSMSCLLRDQHEQWKRSPEVQSRSIKVFRCQLSRANPFYSSEAPAEDGSQQPLTAGAMLCDWCRAWKGDKICSSCRRVRYCSGKHQAAHWRSSSSSHKVLCQQLGASGKESELAASNSLWPEYEITCEDECDFDEAVSNDNGSGNALVSRSRTEGSDGNLLKYFKASDENSSWASFQERISSAPEQVLRYSSSSQAKPLWPVFSGRPSKPDIPRCNHCGGTRSFEFQVLPQILYFFHVKDGEDSLDWATIAVYTCEASCEGGASYKEEFVWVQLSSQSISHQ
;
A
#
# COMPACT_ATOMS: atom_id res chain seq x y z
N MET A 1 3.48 -10.81 62.05
CA MET A 1 4.46 -9.83 61.60
C MET A 1 4.55 -9.98 60.10
N ASP A 2 3.98 -9.19 59.20
CA ASP A 2 3.36 -7.88 59.32
C ASP A 2 2.28 -7.79 58.20
N ILE A 3 1.07 -7.48 58.65
CA ILE A 3 -0.05 -7.11 57.80
C ILE A 3 -0.35 -5.68 58.20
N ASP A 4 0.35 -4.67 57.66
CA ASP A 4 0.11 -3.28 57.95
C ASP A 4 0.80 -2.32 56.94
N PHE A 5 0.59 -2.49 55.63
CA PHE A 5 1.13 -1.53 54.67
C PHE A 5 0.22 -1.17 53.47
N GLU A 6 -1.01 -1.67 53.41
CA GLU A 6 -1.94 -1.34 52.31
C GLU A 6 -3.15 -0.48 52.68
N GLU A 7 -3.34 -0.12 53.96
CA GLU A 7 -4.48 0.71 54.35
C GLU A 7 -4.27 2.24 54.33
N GLU A 8 -3.05 2.72 54.12
CA GLU A 8 -2.77 4.17 54.13
C GLU A 8 -2.87 4.86 52.73
N LYS A 9 -3.00 4.10 51.66
CA LYS A 9 -3.11 4.68 50.31
C LYS A 9 -4.52 4.98 49.81
N LEU A 10 -5.53 4.62 50.55
CA LEU A 10 -6.95 4.79 50.21
C LEU A 10 -7.62 6.00 50.83
N LYS A 11 -6.92 6.79 51.64
CA LYS A 11 -7.49 7.97 52.36
C LYS A 11 -7.17 9.34 51.77
N SER A 12 -6.59 9.45 50.57
CA SER A 12 -6.23 10.74 49.98
C SER A 12 -7.05 11.15 48.75
N LEU A 13 -8.23 10.58 48.55
CA LEU A 13 -9.19 11.05 47.55
C LEU A 13 -10.41 11.70 48.29
N GLN A 14 -10.23 12.88 48.78
CA GLN A 14 -11.36 13.73 49.22
C GLN A 14 -11.85 14.55 48.01
N ILE A 15 -13.10 14.30 47.64
CA ILE A 15 -13.89 15.11 46.71
C ILE A 15 -14.38 16.31 47.51
N SER A 16 -13.91 17.51 47.16
CA SER A 16 -14.48 18.76 47.65
C SER A 16 -15.66 19.18 46.77
N SER A 17 -16.81 19.30 47.41
CA SER A 17 -18.06 19.79 46.85
C SER A 17 -17.99 21.28 46.57
N LEU A 18 -18.55 21.66 45.41
CA LEU A 18 -18.78 23.04 44.95
C LEU A 18 -19.80 23.75 45.78
N SER A 19 -19.47 24.98 46.15
CA SER A 19 -20.44 26.02 46.52
C SER A 19 -20.57 27.02 45.38
N GLU A 20 -21.82 27.29 45.00
CA GLU A 20 -22.24 28.31 44.04
C GLU A 20 -22.05 29.71 44.62
N GLU A 21 -21.46 30.62 43.83
CA GLU A 21 -21.72 32.08 43.96
C GLU A 21 -21.64 32.72 42.57
N ASP A 22 -22.69 33.46 42.24
CA ASP A 22 -22.88 34.25 41.02
C ASP A 22 -21.93 35.45 40.97
N ASP A 23 -21.39 35.78 39.78
CA ASP A 23 -21.24 37.19 39.38
C ASP A 23 -21.14 37.33 37.85
N GLU A 24 -21.73 38.41 37.36
CA GLU A 24 -21.95 38.74 35.96
C GLU A 24 -20.73 39.41 35.32
N GLY A 25 -20.59 39.19 33.98
CA GLY A 25 -20.11 40.22 33.07
C GLY A 25 -18.88 39.93 32.26
N GLY A 26 -19.04 39.80 30.93
CA GLY A 26 -17.94 40.00 29.98
C GLY A 26 -17.91 39.07 28.74
N ALA A 27 -18.34 39.62 27.67
CA ALA A 27 -18.51 39.09 26.30
C ALA A 27 -17.30 38.38 25.64
N PRO A 28 -17.41 37.92 24.38
CA PRO A 28 -17.26 36.52 24.00
C PRO A 28 -15.92 36.24 23.28
N ASN A 29 -15.30 35.14 23.59
CA ASN A 29 -14.30 34.54 22.71
C ASN A 29 -14.91 33.31 22.03
N ASN A 30 -15.12 33.43 20.74
CA ASN A 30 -15.42 32.36 19.85
C ASN A 30 -14.17 31.45 19.68
N ASP A 31 -14.07 30.44 20.49
CA ASP A 31 -13.31 29.25 20.13
C ASP A 31 -14.31 28.24 19.54
N ALA A 32 -14.46 28.28 18.23
CA ALA A 32 -15.17 27.28 17.47
C ALA A 32 -14.36 25.97 17.61
N GLU A 33 -14.83 25.08 18.46
CA GLU A 33 -14.52 23.66 18.34
C GLU A 33 -15.14 23.20 17.03
N ASP A 34 -14.29 23.03 16.00
CA ASP A 34 -14.63 22.30 14.78
C ASP A 34 -14.95 20.85 15.17
N ALA A 35 -16.19 20.63 15.57
CA ALA A 35 -16.79 19.32 15.48
C ALA A 35 -16.89 19.01 13.99
N ASP A 36 -15.92 18.24 13.47
CA ASP A 36 -15.94 17.61 12.16
C ASP A 36 -17.14 16.63 12.17
N SER A 37 -18.35 17.18 11.94
CA SER A 37 -19.49 16.37 11.58
C SER A 37 -19.16 15.79 10.21
N ASP A 38 -18.87 14.49 10.15
CA ASP A 38 -18.93 13.70 8.92
C ASP A 38 -20.37 13.81 8.38
N GLU A 39 -20.70 14.93 7.76
CA GLU A 39 -21.82 15.01 6.84
C GLU A 39 -21.52 13.96 5.77
N ILE A 40 -22.42 13.01 5.63
CA ILE A 40 -22.45 12.04 4.54
C ILE A 40 -22.65 12.91 3.30
N ASP A 41 -21.53 13.21 2.64
CA ASP A 41 -21.49 14.02 1.45
C ASP A 41 -21.97 13.13 0.31
N ASP A 42 -23.21 13.32 -0.13
CA ASP A 42 -23.79 12.62 -1.30
C ASP A 42 -23.02 12.92 -2.61
N GLU A 43 -21.95 13.74 -2.54
CA GLU A 43 -21.05 14.05 -3.66
C GLU A 43 -19.91 13.01 -3.84
N GLU A 44 -19.71 12.05 -2.92
CA GLU A 44 -18.67 11.02 -3.05
C GLU A 44 -18.87 10.11 -4.27
N ASP A 45 -20.09 9.98 -4.79
CA ASP A 45 -20.41 9.11 -5.93
C ASP A 45 -19.94 9.67 -7.28
N GLN A 46 -19.39 10.88 -7.34
CA GLN A 46 -18.95 11.52 -8.58
C GLN A 46 -17.43 11.55 -8.79
N ILE A 47 -16.63 11.11 -7.82
CA ILE A 47 -15.18 11.11 -7.95
C ILE A 47 -14.75 9.90 -8.77
N PRO A 48 -14.12 10.10 -9.96
CA PRO A 48 -13.69 9.00 -10.81
C PRO A 48 -12.72 8.06 -10.07
N MET A 49 -13.06 6.78 -10.03
CA MET A 49 -12.24 5.73 -9.46
C MET A 49 -11.93 4.70 -10.53
N THR A 50 -10.67 4.35 -10.67
CA THR A 50 -10.19 3.31 -11.57
C THR A 50 -9.89 2.06 -10.78
N LEU A 51 -10.45 0.92 -11.20
CA LEU A 51 -10.23 -0.39 -10.62
C LEU A 51 -9.10 -1.11 -11.35
N GLY A 52 -8.23 -1.76 -10.60
CA GLY A 52 -7.14 -2.57 -11.16
C GLY A 52 -7.35 -4.06 -10.94
N PHE A 53 -7.15 -4.84 -11.99
CA PHE A 53 -7.32 -6.31 -12.00
C PHE A 53 -5.99 -6.98 -12.33
N ALA A 54 -5.68 -8.08 -11.64
CA ALA A 54 -4.47 -8.84 -11.87
C ALA A 54 -4.68 -9.89 -12.97
N GLU A 55 -4.00 -9.72 -14.09
CA GLU A 55 -4.04 -10.65 -15.22
C GLU A 55 -2.66 -11.25 -15.52
N LYS A 56 -2.63 -12.45 -16.05
CA LYS A 56 -1.36 -13.00 -16.54
C LYS A 56 -0.85 -12.18 -17.72
N PRO A 57 0.46 -11.85 -17.75
CA PRO A 57 1.02 -11.10 -18.86
C PRO A 57 0.70 -11.75 -20.21
N LYS A 58 0.07 -11.00 -21.10
CA LYS A 58 -0.27 -11.46 -22.45
C LYS A 58 1.00 -11.66 -23.29
N ASN A 59 2.01 -10.82 -23.03
CA ASN A 59 3.26 -10.83 -23.75
C ASN A 59 4.45 -10.83 -22.79
N PRO A 60 5.52 -11.61 -23.04
CA PRO A 60 6.70 -11.66 -22.15
C PRO A 60 7.46 -10.33 -22.03
N TRP A 61 7.19 -9.39 -22.93
CA TRP A 61 7.88 -8.10 -22.97
C TRP A 61 7.08 -6.97 -22.30
N SER A 62 5.77 -7.09 -22.11
CA SER A 62 4.89 -6.04 -21.59
C SER A 62 5.29 -5.59 -20.18
N SER A 63 5.80 -6.50 -19.34
CA SER A 63 6.31 -6.19 -18.01
C SER A 63 7.66 -5.47 -17.98
N ARG A 64 8.29 -5.21 -19.14
CA ARG A 64 9.58 -4.52 -19.19
C ARG A 64 9.42 -3.02 -18.99
N ARG A 65 10.39 -2.38 -18.34
CA ARG A 65 10.35 -0.96 -17.94
C ARG A 65 10.04 0.04 -19.07
N GLN A 66 10.49 -0.25 -20.30
CA GLN A 66 10.28 0.62 -21.47
C GLN A 66 8.84 0.60 -21.99
N TYR A 67 7.98 -0.25 -21.43
CA TYR A 67 6.54 -0.29 -21.70
C TYR A 67 5.72 0.30 -20.54
N PHE A 68 6.37 0.85 -19.52
CA PHE A 68 5.74 1.54 -18.40
C PHE A 68 4.60 0.76 -17.74
N PRO A 69 4.82 -0.50 -17.34
CA PRO A 69 3.73 -1.34 -16.87
C PRO A 69 3.18 -0.93 -15.51
N SER A 70 1.87 -1.07 -15.33
CA SER A 70 1.27 -1.35 -14.03
C SER A 70 1.29 -2.85 -13.82
N LYS A 71 1.88 -3.33 -12.72
CA LYS A 71 2.10 -4.76 -12.49
C LYS A 71 2.27 -5.11 -11.02
N ALA A 72 2.00 -6.36 -10.68
CA ALA A 72 2.18 -6.92 -9.34
C ALA A 72 3.12 -8.13 -9.38
N GLY A 73 3.88 -8.33 -8.32
CA GLY A 73 4.84 -9.43 -8.20
C GLY A 73 6.00 -9.38 -9.20
N GLY A 74 6.76 -10.45 -9.27
CA GLY A 74 7.97 -10.54 -10.10
C GLY A 74 9.04 -9.53 -9.64
N SER A 75 9.63 -8.82 -10.61
CA SER A 75 10.65 -7.80 -10.39
C SER A 75 10.12 -6.42 -10.73
N PRO A 76 10.48 -5.35 -9.99
CA PRO A 76 10.07 -4.00 -10.34
C PRO A 76 10.68 -3.57 -11.69
N ALA A 77 9.86 -2.91 -12.50
CA ALA A 77 10.28 -2.25 -13.74
C ALA A 77 10.71 -0.81 -13.41
N TRP A 78 11.86 -0.65 -12.78
CA TRP A 78 12.37 0.62 -12.27
C TRP A 78 12.38 1.72 -13.33
N LEU A 79 11.71 2.85 -13.07
CA LEU A 79 11.58 3.97 -14.01
C LEU A 79 12.92 4.68 -14.23
N ASP A 80 13.62 5.09 -13.16
CA ASP A 80 15.05 5.44 -13.23
C ASP A 80 15.84 4.15 -12.93
N PRO A 81 16.45 3.53 -13.95
CA PRO A 81 17.07 2.23 -13.77
C PRO A 81 18.45 2.28 -13.12
N ILE A 82 18.96 3.48 -12.79
CA ILE A 82 20.32 3.68 -12.28
C ILE A 82 20.31 4.07 -10.81
N ASN A 83 19.51 5.08 -10.43
CA ASN A 83 19.54 5.71 -9.11
C ASN A 83 18.50 5.05 -8.17
N LEU A 84 18.62 3.75 -7.94
CA LEU A 84 17.68 2.99 -7.11
C LEU A 84 17.76 3.37 -5.63
N PRO A 85 16.63 3.27 -4.89
CA PRO A 85 16.67 3.41 -3.43
C PRO A 85 17.64 2.40 -2.81
N SER A 86 18.34 2.81 -1.76
CA SER A 86 19.39 1.99 -1.13
C SER A 86 19.45 2.23 0.39
N GLY A 87 20.27 1.45 1.08
CA GLY A 87 20.43 1.57 2.53
C GLY A 87 19.17 1.19 3.29
N SER A 88 18.79 1.98 4.29
CA SER A 88 17.59 1.74 5.12
C SER A 88 16.28 1.80 4.32
N SER A 89 16.24 2.57 3.22
CA SER A 89 15.04 2.66 2.38
C SER A 89 14.64 1.31 1.76
N SER A 90 15.58 0.38 1.59
CA SER A 90 15.30 -0.96 1.05
C SER A 90 14.98 -2.02 2.10
N LEU A 91 14.98 -1.65 3.38
CA LEU A 91 14.83 -2.58 4.51
C LEU A 91 13.54 -2.32 5.28
N CYS A 92 12.98 -3.38 5.85
CA CYS A 92 11.94 -3.28 6.87
C CYS A 92 12.54 -2.65 8.14
N ASP A 93 11.90 -1.62 8.69
CA ASP A 93 12.42 -0.92 9.86
C ASP A 93 12.30 -1.76 11.15
N PHE A 94 11.50 -2.82 11.16
CA PHE A 94 11.31 -3.71 12.30
C PHE A 94 12.29 -4.88 12.35
N CYS A 95 12.49 -5.59 11.24
CA CYS A 95 13.32 -6.80 11.20
C CYS A 95 14.61 -6.66 10.38
N SER A 96 14.78 -5.52 9.69
CA SER A 96 15.92 -5.26 8.81
C SER A 96 16.09 -6.30 7.70
N GLU A 97 15.01 -6.99 7.30
CA GLU A 97 15.00 -7.78 6.07
C GLU A 97 14.78 -6.87 4.87
N PRO A 98 15.39 -7.17 3.72
CA PRO A 98 15.08 -6.46 2.49
C PRO A 98 13.59 -6.61 2.15
N LEU A 99 12.94 -5.47 1.87
CA LEU A 99 11.53 -5.45 1.47
C LEU A 99 11.34 -6.16 0.13
N GLN A 100 10.22 -6.87 -0.01
CA GLN A 100 9.81 -7.55 -1.22
C GLN A 100 8.95 -6.62 -2.07
N PHE A 101 9.10 -6.69 -3.39
CA PHE A 101 8.27 -5.92 -4.31
C PHE A 101 6.83 -6.46 -4.32
N LEU A 102 5.87 -5.59 -4.04
CA LEU A 102 4.44 -5.93 -4.05
C LEU A 102 3.83 -5.62 -5.41
N LEU A 103 3.81 -4.36 -5.80
CA LEU A 103 3.28 -3.88 -7.07
C LEU A 103 3.85 -2.53 -7.47
N GLN A 104 3.61 -2.13 -8.71
CA GLN A 104 3.81 -0.77 -9.19
C GLN A 104 2.61 -0.30 -10.01
N VAL A 105 2.35 1.00 -9.94
CA VAL A 105 1.29 1.68 -10.68
C VAL A 105 1.92 2.74 -11.56
N TYR A 106 1.72 2.67 -12.86
CA TYR A 106 2.09 3.72 -13.79
C TYR A 106 0.96 4.76 -13.82
N ALA A 107 1.26 5.94 -13.32
CA ALA A 107 0.31 7.03 -13.08
C ALA A 107 0.89 8.37 -13.57
N PRO A 108 1.04 8.57 -14.90
CA PRO A 108 1.56 9.78 -15.48
C PRO A 108 0.63 10.98 -15.18
N LEU A 109 1.22 12.18 -15.13
CA LEU A 109 0.49 13.43 -14.95
C LEU A 109 0.71 14.36 -16.15
N PRO A 110 -0.17 15.36 -16.34
CA PRO A 110 -0.04 16.31 -17.46
C PRO A 110 1.22 17.16 -17.42
N GLU A 111 1.82 17.35 -16.23
CA GLU A 111 3.02 18.13 -16.02
C GLU A 111 4.22 17.49 -16.70
N GLU A 112 5.04 18.29 -17.40
CA GLU A 112 6.23 17.81 -18.13
C GLU A 112 7.19 17.03 -17.23
N SER A 113 7.35 17.42 -15.97
CA SER A 113 8.22 16.74 -14.99
C SER A 113 7.71 15.39 -14.52
N ALA A 114 6.43 15.12 -14.70
CA ALA A 114 5.72 13.89 -14.31
C ALA A 114 5.13 13.17 -15.53
N PHE A 115 5.62 13.47 -16.74
CA PHE A 115 5.19 12.83 -17.99
C PHE A 115 5.31 11.30 -17.92
N HIS A 116 6.37 10.79 -17.32
CA HIS A 116 6.45 9.43 -16.84
C HIS A 116 6.46 9.45 -15.31
N ARG A 117 5.53 8.77 -14.69
CA ARG A 117 5.43 8.69 -13.23
C ARG A 117 5.00 7.29 -12.83
N THR A 118 5.72 6.69 -11.90
CA THR A 118 5.42 5.35 -11.37
C THR A 118 5.57 5.34 -9.86
N LEU A 119 4.62 4.68 -9.22
CA LEU A 119 4.60 4.42 -7.78
C LEU A 119 4.92 2.96 -7.53
N PHE A 120 5.90 2.69 -6.67
CA PHE A 120 6.40 1.36 -6.37
C PHE A 120 6.11 1.02 -4.91
N VAL A 121 5.45 -0.08 -4.65
CA VAL A 121 5.11 -0.55 -3.30
C VAL A 121 5.96 -1.76 -2.95
N PHE A 122 6.63 -1.68 -1.81
CA PHE A 122 7.43 -2.76 -1.24
C PHE A 122 6.97 -3.06 0.18
N MET A 123 6.97 -4.33 0.57
CA MET A 123 6.55 -4.73 1.91
C MET A 123 7.43 -5.81 2.51
N CYS A 124 7.44 -5.89 3.83
CA CYS A 124 8.00 -7.02 4.55
C CYS A 124 7.08 -8.24 4.41
N SER A 125 7.66 -9.41 4.19
CA SER A 125 6.91 -10.67 4.10
C SER A 125 6.46 -11.24 5.45
N SER A 126 6.74 -10.55 6.57
CA SER A 126 6.41 -11.01 7.92
C SER A 126 5.15 -10.33 8.45
N MET A 127 4.11 -11.12 8.76
CA MET A 127 2.88 -10.62 9.39
C MET A 127 3.15 -9.91 10.72
N SER A 128 4.11 -10.40 11.53
CA SER A 128 4.48 -9.75 12.78
C SER A 128 5.04 -8.34 12.61
N CYS A 129 5.70 -8.04 11.47
CA CYS A 129 6.15 -6.69 11.15
C CYS A 129 4.97 -5.80 10.74
N LEU A 130 4.00 -6.35 10.03
CA LEU A 130 2.80 -5.63 9.58
C LEU A 130 1.90 -5.27 10.79
N LEU A 131 1.73 -6.17 11.75
CA LEU A 131 1.05 -5.91 13.02
C LEU A 131 1.73 -4.77 13.81
N ARG A 132 3.07 -4.79 13.88
CA ARG A 132 3.84 -3.72 14.54
C ARG A 132 3.70 -2.39 13.82
N ASP A 133 3.65 -2.40 12.49
CA ASP A 133 3.46 -1.21 11.67
C ASP A 133 2.12 -0.53 12.00
N GLN A 134 1.03 -1.29 11.97
CA GLN A 134 -0.28 -0.79 12.37
C GLN A 134 -0.28 -0.24 13.82
N HIS A 135 0.40 -0.91 14.75
CA HIS A 135 0.53 -0.44 16.13
C HIS A 135 1.28 0.89 16.22
N GLU A 136 2.36 1.07 15.44
CA GLU A 136 3.10 2.35 15.39
C GLU A 136 2.23 3.47 14.81
N GLN A 137 1.43 3.19 13.79
CA GLN A 137 0.50 4.15 13.22
C GLN A 137 -0.52 4.65 14.26
N TRP A 138 -1.04 3.76 15.09
CA TRP A 138 -2.03 4.11 16.12
C TRP A 138 -1.49 4.99 17.25
N LYS A 139 -0.18 5.01 17.46
CA LYS A 139 0.44 5.95 18.42
C LYS A 139 0.33 7.40 17.98
N ARG A 140 0.03 7.66 16.70
CA ARG A 140 -0.12 9.01 16.13
C ARG A 140 1.02 9.95 16.47
N SER A 141 2.23 9.39 16.65
CA SER A 141 3.43 10.17 16.95
C SER A 141 3.96 10.82 15.67
N PRO A 142 4.27 12.13 15.69
CA PRO A 142 4.88 12.81 14.53
C PRO A 142 6.35 12.43 14.33
N GLU A 143 6.97 11.73 15.27
CA GLU A 143 8.35 11.28 15.17
C GLU A 143 8.48 10.16 14.13
N VAL A 144 9.74 9.85 13.77
CA VAL A 144 10.05 8.84 12.74
C VAL A 144 9.32 7.53 13.03
N GLN A 145 8.32 7.26 12.23
CA GLN A 145 7.54 6.03 12.35
C GLN A 145 8.27 4.91 11.61
N SER A 146 8.54 3.81 12.32
CA SER A 146 9.06 2.59 11.69
C SER A 146 8.00 1.97 10.77
N ARG A 147 8.41 1.51 9.58
CA ARG A 147 7.51 0.99 8.56
C ARG A 147 7.91 -0.40 8.09
N SER A 148 6.92 -1.25 7.87
CA SER A 148 7.07 -2.54 7.20
C SER A 148 6.69 -2.48 5.71
N ILE A 149 6.03 -1.41 5.30
CA ILE A 149 5.69 -1.10 3.90
C ILE A 149 6.29 0.26 3.55
N LYS A 150 6.88 0.35 2.35
CA LYS A 150 7.41 1.61 1.80
C LYS A 150 6.94 1.80 0.37
N VAL A 151 6.62 3.03 0.05
CA VAL A 151 6.17 3.44 -1.27
C VAL A 151 7.14 4.47 -1.83
N PHE A 152 7.56 4.29 -3.08
CA PHE A 152 8.46 5.21 -3.76
C PHE A 152 7.81 5.74 -5.03
N ARG A 153 7.81 7.07 -5.17
CA ARG A 153 7.43 7.76 -6.39
C ARG A 153 8.67 8.11 -7.19
N CYS A 154 8.69 7.75 -8.47
CA CYS A 154 9.68 8.18 -9.43
C CYS A 154 9.02 8.90 -10.59
N GLN A 155 9.62 10.00 -11.03
CA GLN A 155 9.13 10.83 -12.13
C GLN A 155 10.24 11.18 -13.10
N LEU A 156 9.88 11.26 -14.38
CA LEU A 156 10.77 11.69 -15.46
C LEU A 156 9.98 12.57 -16.43
N SER A 157 10.64 13.57 -16.96
CA SER A 157 10.13 14.33 -18.10
C SER A 157 10.06 13.47 -19.37
N ARG A 158 9.32 13.94 -20.39
CA ARG A 158 9.27 13.28 -21.70
C ARG A 158 10.66 13.12 -22.29
N ALA A 159 11.46 14.17 -22.26
CA ALA A 159 12.85 14.12 -22.67
C ALA A 159 13.74 13.67 -21.50
N ASN A 160 14.16 12.42 -21.49
CA ASN A 160 14.99 11.83 -20.44
C ASN A 160 16.07 10.90 -21.04
N PRO A 161 17.11 10.54 -20.28
CA PRO A 161 18.22 9.72 -20.80
C PRO A 161 17.91 8.22 -20.91
N PHE A 162 16.73 7.76 -20.46
CA PHE A 162 16.42 6.34 -20.29
C PHE A 162 15.47 5.79 -21.35
N TYR A 163 14.57 6.65 -21.88
CA TYR A 163 13.48 6.28 -22.77
C TYR A 163 13.39 7.20 -23.96
N SER A 164 12.85 6.68 -25.07
CA SER A 164 12.46 7.51 -26.20
C SER A 164 11.31 8.43 -25.83
N SER A 165 11.28 9.62 -26.41
CA SER A 165 10.12 10.54 -26.30
C SER A 165 8.90 10.08 -27.10
N GLU A 166 9.07 9.05 -27.95
CA GLU A 166 8.00 8.41 -28.71
C GLU A 166 7.42 7.24 -27.95
N ALA A 167 6.15 6.95 -28.17
CA ALA A 167 5.49 5.78 -27.59
C ALA A 167 6.22 4.50 -27.98
N PRO A 168 6.38 3.53 -27.06
CA PRO A 168 7.04 2.25 -27.37
C PRO A 168 6.23 1.46 -28.40
N ALA A 169 6.94 0.76 -29.29
CA ALA A 169 6.31 -0.13 -30.26
C ALA A 169 5.67 -1.34 -29.57
N GLU A 170 4.44 -1.67 -29.93
CA GLU A 170 3.67 -2.78 -29.32
C GLU A 170 4.12 -4.19 -29.74
N ASP A 171 5.19 -4.29 -30.52
CA ASP A 171 5.73 -5.56 -31.05
C ASP A 171 6.83 -6.17 -30.17
N GLY A 172 7.17 -5.54 -29.05
CA GLY A 172 8.24 -5.99 -28.15
C GLY A 172 9.66 -5.69 -28.63
N SER A 173 9.82 -4.99 -29.75
CA SER A 173 11.13 -4.66 -30.35
C SER A 173 11.85 -3.53 -29.63
N GLN A 174 11.14 -2.72 -28.86
CA GLN A 174 11.70 -1.56 -28.15
C GLN A 174 12.82 -1.98 -27.21
N GLN A 175 13.99 -1.39 -27.40
CA GLN A 175 15.14 -1.59 -26.52
C GLN A 175 15.29 -0.40 -25.57
N PRO A 176 15.71 -0.62 -24.31
CA PRO A 176 16.00 0.48 -23.39
C PRO A 176 17.25 1.24 -23.88
N LEU A 177 17.22 2.56 -23.83
CA LEU A 177 18.37 3.42 -24.23
C LEU A 177 19.59 3.24 -23.32
N THR A 178 19.36 2.84 -22.05
CA THR A 178 20.40 2.74 -21.03
C THR A 178 20.31 1.42 -20.31
N ALA A 179 21.45 0.78 -20.02
CA ALA A 179 21.48 -0.38 -19.14
C ALA A 179 21.09 0.01 -17.72
N GLY A 180 20.34 -0.83 -17.04
CA GLY A 180 19.97 -0.63 -15.63
C GLY A 180 21.05 -1.05 -14.65
N ALA A 181 20.88 -0.69 -13.38
CA ALA A 181 21.69 -1.19 -12.30
C ALA A 181 21.58 -2.72 -12.19
N MET A 182 22.70 -3.36 -11.82
CA MET A 182 22.70 -4.80 -11.56
C MET A 182 21.92 -5.10 -10.30
N LEU A 183 20.83 -5.86 -10.42
CA LEU A 183 19.96 -6.22 -9.32
C LEU A 183 20.48 -7.43 -8.54
N CYS A 184 19.97 -7.60 -7.35
CA CYS A 184 20.19 -8.78 -6.51
C CYS A 184 19.63 -10.04 -7.19
N ASP A 185 20.46 -11.06 -7.37
CA ASP A 185 20.06 -12.32 -8.03
C ASP A 185 19.05 -13.15 -7.21
N TRP A 186 18.85 -12.81 -5.94
CA TRP A 186 17.85 -13.46 -5.10
C TRP A 186 16.48 -12.78 -5.17
N CYS A 187 16.39 -11.49 -4.84
CA CYS A 187 15.10 -10.79 -4.77
C CYS A 187 14.71 -10.02 -6.04
N ARG A 188 15.64 -9.85 -7.00
CA ARG A 188 15.44 -9.11 -8.25
C ARG A 188 14.88 -7.68 -8.10
N ALA A 189 14.80 -7.18 -6.87
CA ALA A 189 14.23 -5.87 -6.57
C ALA A 189 15.31 -4.80 -6.37
N TRP A 190 16.25 -5.03 -5.47
CA TRP A 190 17.22 -4.06 -5.04
C TRP A 190 18.57 -4.21 -5.72
N LYS A 191 19.36 -3.14 -5.74
CA LYS A 191 20.71 -3.13 -6.30
C LYS A 191 21.60 -4.18 -5.63
N GLY A 192 22.32 -4.95 -6.43
CA GLY A 192 23.24 -6.00 -6.00
C GLY A 192 24.64 -5.48 -5.77
N ASP A 193 24.89 -4.78 -4.66
CA ASP A 193 26.20 -4.19 -4.34
C ASP A 193 27.22 -5.22 -3.82
N LYS A 194 26.76 -6.36 -3.29
CA LYS A 194 27.61 -7.44 -2.79
C LYS A 194 27.80 -8.51 -3.89
N ILE A 195 29.02 -8.90 -4.14
CA ILE A 195 29.37 -9.88 -5.17
C ILE A 195 29.82 -11.16 -4.47
N CYS A 196 29.39 -12.32 -4.99
CA CYS A 196 29.91 -13.61 -4.52
C CYS A 196 31.42 -13.67 -4.67
N SER A 197 32.17 -13.87 -3.61
CA SER A 197 33.62 -13.89 -3.60
C SER A 197 34.22 -15.06 -4.39
N SER A 198 33.47 -16.17 -4.54
CA SER A 198 33.90 -17.37 -5.23
C SER A 198 33.75 -17.24 -6.75
N CYS A 199 32.51 -17.10 -7.27
CA CYS A 199 32.29 -17.03 -8.71
C CYS A 199 32.41 -15.63 -9.31
N ARG A 200 32.33 -14.56 -8.50
CA ARG A 200 32.36 -13.13 -8.88
C ARG A 200 31.33 -12.70 -9.92
N ARG A 201 30.26 -13.48 -10.11
CA ARG A 201 29.19 -13.22 -11.11
C ARG A 201 27.86 -12.86 -10.47
N VAL A 202 27.48 -13.57 -9.40
CA VAL A 202 26.20 -13.40 -8.72
C VAL A 202 26.29 -12.24 -7.72
N ARG A 203 25.27 -11.39 -7.71
CA ARG A 203 25.18 -10.17 -6.89
C ARG A 203 24.05 -10.25 -5.89
N TYR A 204 24.21 -9.55 -4.77
CA TYR A 204 23.24 -9.52 -3.68
C TYR A 204 23.10 -8.11 -3.09
N CYS A 205 21.88 -7.73 -2.72
CA CYS A 205 21.62 -6.51 -1.97
C CYS A 205 22.04 -6.63 -0.49
N SER A 206 22.04 -7.84 0.07
CA SER A 206 22.34 -8.10 1.47
C SER A 206 23.07 -9.43 1.68
N GLY A 207 23.75 -9.57 2.83
CA GLY A 207 24.33 -10.85 3.25
C GLY A 207 23.24 -11.89 3.55
N LYS A 208 22.05 -11.46 3.98
CA LYS A 208 20.90 -12.33 4.23
C LYS A 208 20.43 -12.98 2.93
N HIS A 209 20.30 -12.22 1.83
CA HIS A 209 19.92 -12.76 0.53
C HIS A 209 21.00 -13.67 -0.07
N GLN A 210 22.27 -13.35 0.15
CA GLN A 210 23.36 -14.27 -0.20
C GLN A 210 23.24 -15.61 0.53
N ALA A 211 23.00 -15.57 1.85
CA ALA A 211 22.84 -16.76 2.68
C ALA A 211 21.58 -17.56 2.30
N ALA A 212 20.47 -16.88 2.02
CA ALA A 212 19.22 -17.51 1.57
C ALA A 212 19.41 -18.23 0.24
N HIS A 213 20.03 -17.59 -0.75
CA HIS A 213 20.32 -18.19 -2.07
C HIS A 213 21.27 -19.37 -1.96
N TRP A 214 22.25 -19.31 -1.04
CA TRP A 214 23.18 -20.41 -0.80
C TRP A 214 22.52 -21.64 -0.19
N ARG A 215 21.51 -21.46 0.67
CA ARG A 215 20.79 -22.53 1.39
C ARG A 215 19.57 -23.06 0.63
N SER A 216 19.11 -22.35 -0.37
CA SER A 216 17.91 -22.73 -1.12
C SER A 216 18.05 -24.15 -1.70
N SER A 217 17.00 -24.96 -1.53
CA SER A 217 16.97 -26.33 -2.06
C SER A 217 16.65 -26.37 -3.56
N SER A 218 15.89 -25.42 -4.06
CA SER A 218 15.38 -25.41 -5.45
C SER A 218 16.24 -24.61 -6.43
N SER A 219 16.94 -23.57 -5.95
CA SER A 219 17.75 -22.67 -6.78
C SER A 219 19.10 -22.33 -6.12
N SER A 220 19.75 -23.33 -5.52
CA SER A 220 20.97 -23.13 -4.73
C SER A 220 22.13 -22.57 -5.55
N HIS A 221 22.57 -21.37 -5.20
CA HIS A 221 23.79 -20.80 -5.75
C HIS A 221 25.03 -21.66 -5.44
N LYS A 222 25.00 -22.49 -4.40
CA LYS A 222 26.10 -23.38 -4.03
C LYS A 222 26.49 -24.31 -5.20
N VAL A 223 25.51 -24.91 -5.88
CA VAL A 223 25.71 -25.79 -7.03
C VAL A 223 26.13 -24.97 -8.26
N LEU A 224 25.40 -23.89 -8.53
CA LEU A 224 25.69 -23.01 -9.67
C LEU A 224 27.04 -22.31 -9.54
N CYS A 225 27.48 -21.96 -8.34
CA CYS A 225 28.76 -21.32 -8.07
C CYS A 225 29.95 -22.14 -8.55
N GLN A 226 29.90 -23.46 -8.38
CA GLN A 226 30.94 -24.37 -8.86
C GLN A 226 30.95 -24.48 -10.38
N GLN A 227 29.78 -24.55 -11.00
CA GLN A 227 29.62 -24.60 -12.47
C GLN A 227 30.05 -23.30 -13.15
N LEU A 228 29.66 -22.14 -12.58
CA LEU A 228 30.03 -20.81 -13.10
C LEU A 228 31.53 -20.52 -12.96
N GLY A 229 32.18 -21.10 -11.96
CA GLY A 229 33.64 -21.03 -11.80
C GLY A 229 34.41 -21.84 -12.86
N ALA A 230 33.81 -22.92 -13.39
CA ALA A 230 34.45 -23.84 -14.34
C ALA A 230 34.12 -23.52 -15.80
N SER A 231 32.94 -22.95 -16.10
CA SER A 231 32.51 -22.69 -17.48
C SER A 231 32.27 -21.21 -17.72
N GLY A 232 32.88 -20.65 -18.76
CA GLY A 232 32.67 -19.24 -19.16
C GLY A 232 31.28 -18.93 -19.75
N LYS A 233 30.30 -19.83 -19.66
CA LYS A 233 28.96 -19.63 -20.21
C LYS A 233 28.06 -18.92 -19.24
N GLU A 234 27.37 -17.87 -19.70
CA GLU A 234 26.22 -17.27 -19.02
C GLU A 234 25.09 -18.29 -18.97
N SER A 235 24.83 -18.87 -17.80
CA SER A 235 23.60 -19.58 -17.58
C SER A 235 22.56 -18.57 -17.09
N GLU A 236 21.39 -18.54 -17.70
CA GLU A 236 20.23 -17.85 -17.14
C GLU A 236 19.98 -18.42 -15.75
N LEU A 237 20.24 -17.61 -14.73
CA LEU A 237 19.93 -17.95 -13.36
C LEU A 237 18.41 -18.04 -13.24
N ALA A 238 17.91 -19.23 -12.94
CA ALA A 238 16.49 -19.45 -12.70
C ALA A 238 15.98 -18.45 -11.65
N ALA A 239 14.81 -17.86 -11.90
CA ALA A 239 14.18 -16.97 -10.97
C ALA A 239 14.03 -17.64 -9.61
N SER A 240 14.32 -16.90 -8.54
CA SER A 240 14.18 -17.39 -7.18
C SER A 240 12.71 -17.73 -6.89
N ASN A 241 12.44 -18.89 -6.29
CA ASN A 241 11.10 -19.25 -5.78
C ASN A 241 10.62 -18.32 -4.63
N SER A 242 11.40 -17.32 -4.27
CA SER A 242 11.03 -16.32 -3.27
C SER A 242 10.25 -15.13 -3.82
N LEU A 243 10.09 -15.05 -5.15
CA LEU A 243 9.31 -13.98 -5.79
C LEU A 243 7.85 -14.39 -5.88
N TRP A 244 6.96 -13.43 -5.64
CA TRP A 244 5.56 -13.61 -5.99
C TRP A 244 5.39 -13.76 -7.50
N PRO A 245 4.41 -14.54 -7.97
CA PRO A 245 4.10 -14.62 -9.40
C PRO A 245 3.85 -13.23 -9.99
N GLU A 246 4.25 -13.03 -11.25
CA GLU A 246 4.08 -11.76 -11.94
C GLU A 246 2.73 -11.70 -12.64
N TYR A 247 2.04 -10.56 -12.48
CA TYR A 247 0.78 -10.22 -13.13
C TYR A 247 0.85 -8.80 -13.70
N GLU A 248 0.21 -8.57 -14.82
CA GLU A 248 -0.15 -7.23 -15.28
C GLU A 248 -1.33 -6.71 -14.45
N ILE A 249 -1.42 -5.41 -14.25
CA ILE A 249 -2.61 -4.74 -13.70
C ILE A 249 -3.28 -4.03 -14.85
N THR A 250 -4.42 -4.56 -15.30
CA THR A 250 -5.34 -3.91 -16.22
C THR A 250 -6.28 -2.99 -15.45
N CYS A 251 -6.64 -1.86 -16.02
CA CYS A 251 -7.44 -0.84 -15.36
C CYS A 251 -8.75 -0.62 -16.10
N GLU A 252 -9.85 -0.50 -15.33
CA GLU A 252 -11.20 -0.22 -15.83
C GLU A 252 -11.85 0.83 -14.92
N ASP A 253 -12.72 1.67 -15.47
CA ASP A 253 -13.41 2.66 -14.65
C ASP A 253 -14.53 2.04 -13.81
N GLU A 254 -14.67 2.47 -12.54
CA GLU A 254 -15.67 1.91 -11.63
C GLU A 254 -17.10 2.08 -12.15
N CYS A 255 -17.39 3.19 -12.81
CA CYS A 255 -18.72 3.49 -13.39
C CYS A 255 -19.17 2.46 -14.44
N ASP A 256 -18.25 1.82 -15.15
CA ASP A 256 -18.58 0.80 -16.16
C ASP A 256 -19.24 -0.43 -15.53
N PHE A 257 -18.90 -0.75 -14.27
CA PHE A 257 -19.52 -1.85 -13.51
C PHE A 257 -20.91 -1.51 -12.97
N ASP A 258 -21.15 -0.25 -12.59
CA ASP A 258 -22.45 0.20 -12.08
C ASP A 258 -23.50 0.20 -13.19
N GLU A 259 -23.15 0.54 -14.42
CA GLU A 259 -24.03 0.46 -15.58
C GLU A 259 -24.37 -0.98 -15.97
N ALA A 260 -23.43 -1.92 -15.84
CA ALA A 260 -23.66 -3.33 -16.16
C ALA A 260 -24.67 -3.97 -15.21
N VAL A 261 -24.63 -3.65 -13.92
CA VAL A 261 -25.60 -4.12 -12.91
C VAL A 261 -27.00 -3.56 -13.17
N SER A 262 -27.09 -2.34 -13.70
CA SER A 262 -28.37 -1.67 -14.01
C SER A 262 -29.07 -2.29 -15.23
N ASN A 263 -28.33 -2.84 -16.18
CA ASN A 263 -28.87 -3.40 -17.43
C ASN A 263 -29.30 -4.88 -17.33
N ASP A 264 -28.90 -5.63 -16.31
CA ASP A 264 -29.23 -7.06 -16.14
C ASP A 264 -30.56 -7.29 -15.36
N ASN A 265 -31.35 -6.26 -15.10
CA ASN A 265 -32.67 -6.37 -14.44
C ASN A 265 -33.79 -6.89 -15.36
N GLY A 266 -33.47 -7.63 -16.42
CA GLY A 266 -34.37 -8.28 -17.35
C GLY A 266 -34.35 -9.80 -17.28
N SER A 267 -35.01 -10.40 -16.29
CA SER A 267 -35.37 -11.82 -16.20
C SER A 267 -34.49 -12.73 -15.31
N GLY A 268 -34.97 -12.98 -14.10
CA GLY A 268 -34.57 -14.15 -13.31
C GLY A 268 -34.58 -13.90 -11.80
N ASN A 269 -35.69 -14.30 -11.15
CA ASN A 269 -35.88 -14.41 -9.70
C ASN A 269 -34.59 -14.56 -8.88
N ALA A 270 -34.16 -13.52 -8.23
CA ALA A 270 -33.36 -13.59 -7.00
C ALA A 270 -34.08 -12.75 -5.95
N LEU A 271 -34.71 -13.43 -5.02
CA LEU A 271 -35.34 -12.89 -3.83
C LEU A 271 -34.29 -12.24 -2.92
N VAL A 272 -34.06 -10.94 -3.07
CA VAL A 272 -33.66 -10.09 -1.97
C VAL A 272 -34.75 -9.07 -1.76
N SER A 273 -35.61 -9.40 -0.81
CA SER A 273 -36.73 -8.57 -0.36
C SER A 273 -36.18 -7.26 0.19
N ARG A 274 -36.26 -6.19 -0.59
CA ARG A 274 -36.36 -4.83 -0.07
C ARG A 274 -37.70 -4.72 0.65
N SER A 275 -37.75 -5.04 1.93
CA SER A 275 -38.90 -4.66 2.76
C SER A 275 -38.84 -3.17 3.04
N ARG A 276 -39.49 -2.41 2.17
CA ARG A 276 -39.92 -1.05 2.48
C ARG A 276 -41.01 -1.19 3.54
N THR A 277 -40.63 -1.07 4.80
CA THR A 277 -41.55 -0.80 5.89
C THR A 277 -41.66 0.70 6.07
N GLU A 278 -42.68 1.29 5.44
CA GLU A 278 -43.20 2.57 5.87
C GLU A 278 -43.92 2.34 7.21
N GLY A 279 -43.48 3.01 8.25
CA GLY A 279 -44.21 3.11 9.49
C GLY A 279 -43.36 3.05 10.74
N SER A 280 -43.05 4.22 11.30
CA SER A 280 -42.85 4.44 12.73
C SER A 280 -41.81 3.57 13.43
N ASP A 281 -40.57 4.00 13.44
CA ASP A 281 -39.75 3.93 14.65
C ASP A 281 -38.39 4.64 14.44
N GLY A 282 -38.42 5.97 14.36
CA GLY A 282 -37.21 6.80 14.35
C GLY A 282 -36.36 6.72 15.64
N ASN A 283 -36.77 5.90 16.61
CA ASN A 283 -36.03 5.65 17.84
C ASN A 283 -35.28 4.31 17.85
N LEU A 284 -35.69 3.32 17.04
CA LEU A 284 -34.96 2.05 16.93
C LEU A 284 -33.69 2.19 16.09
N LEU A 285 -33.66 3.08 15.10
CA LEU A 285 -32.46 3.43 14.34
C LEU A 285 -31.38 4.13 15.21
N LYS A 286 -31.72 4.77 16.31
CA LYS A 286 -30.76 5.30 17.30
C LYS A 286 -30.17 4.22 18.21
N TYR A 287 -30.83 3.10 18.40
CA TYR A 287 -30.31 1.93 19.13
C TYR A 287 -29.54 0.97 18.21
N PHE A 288 -29.87 0.93 16.91
CA PHE A 288 -29.04 0.36 15.84
C PHE A 288 -28.19 1.42 15.13
N LYS A 289 -27.60 2.32 15.84
CA LYS A 289 -26.22 2.66 15.51
C LYS A 289 -25.43 1.36 15.79
N ALA A 290 -25.72 0.33 15.01
CA ALA A 290 -24.76 -0.69 14.67
C ALA A 290 -23.48 0.08 14.50
N SER A 291 -22.49 -0.24 15.31
CA SER A 291 -21.28 0.54 15.42
C SER A 291 -20.87 1.03 14.03
N ASP A 292 -20.28 2.21 13.92
CA ASP A 292 -19.75 2.75 12.65
C ASP A 292 -18.96 1.71 11.85
N GLU A 293 -18.47 0.67 12.51
CA GLU A 293 -17.85 -0.54 11.99
C GLU A 293 -18.76 -1.33 11.04
N ASN A 294 -20.01 -1.61 11.42
CA ASN A 294 -20.93 -2.39 10.57
C ASN A 294 -21.37 -1.59 9.34
N SER A 295 -21.52 -0.28 9.49
CA SER A 295 -21.82 0.63 8.38
C SER A 295 -20.66 0.66 7.38
N SER A 296 -19.42 0.82 7.87
CA SER A 296 -18.21 0.82 7.04
C SER A 296 -18.02 -0.50 6.29
N TRP A 297 -18.23 -1.62 6.98
CA TRP A 297 -18.12 -2.95 6.35
C TRP A 297 -19.18 -3.16 5.28
N ALA A 298 -20.42 -2.74 5.52
CA ALA A 298 -21.52 -2.87 4.55
C ALA A 298 -21.23 -2.05 3.28
N SER A 299 -20.81 -0.79 3.44
CA SER A 299 -20.42 0.08 2.32
C SER A 299 -19.21 -0.49 1.56
N PHE A 300 -18.20 -0.99 2.27
CA PHE A 300 -17.05 -1.65 1.65
C PHE A 300 -17.48 -2.87 0.85
N GLN A 301 -18.31 -3.75 1.41
CA GLN A 301 -18.81 -4.95 0.71
C GLN A 301 -19.65 -4.61 -0.52
N GLU A 302 -20.51 -3.61 -0.43
CA GLU A 302 -21.33 -3.17 -1.56
C GLU A 302 -20.46 -2.71 -2.73
N ARG A 303 -19.47 -1.84 -2.48
CA ARG A 303 -18.52 -1.36 -3.51
C ARG A 303 -17.63 -2.46 -4.07
N ILE A 304 -17.15 -3.38 -3.22
CA ILE A 304 -16.30 -4.49 -3.70
C ILE A 304 -17.11 -5.53 -4.47
N SER A 305 -18.40 -5.71 -4.15
CA SER A 305 -19.22 -6.74 -4.78
C SER A 305 -19.51 -6.51 -6.27
N SER A 306 -19.44 -5.25 -6.74
CA SER A 306 -19.55 -4.93 -8.18
C SER A 306 -18.36 -5.48 -8.99
N ALA A 307 -17.17 -5.53 -8.39
CA ALA A 307 -15.95 -6.02 -9.03
C ALA A 307 -15.05 -6.79 -8.01
N PRO A 308 -15.43 -8.02 -7.60
CA PRO A 308 -14.82 -8.71 -6.46
C PRO A 308 -13.34 -9.13 -6.67
N GLU A 309 -12.87 -9.17 -7.91
CA GLU A 309 -11.48 -9.54 -8.26
C GLU A 309 -10.54 -8.33 -8.32
N GLN A 310 -11.04 -7.12 -8.05
CA GLN A 310 -10.21 -5.92 -8.02
C GLN A 310 -9.10 -6.06 -6.96
N VAL A 311 -7.88 -5.71 -7.34
CA VAL A 311 -6.69 -5.73 -6.45
C VAL A 311 -6.20 -4.34 -6.10
N LEU A 312 -6.66 -3.33 -6.84
CA LEU A 312 -6.26 -1.93 -6.74
C LEU A 312 -7.47 -1.02 -6.97
N ARG A 313 -7.52 0.09 -6.24
CA ARG A 313 -8.43 1.22 -6.49
C ARG A 313 -7.59 2.48 -6.58
N TYR A 314 -7.65 3.18 -7.69
CA TYR A 314 -6.83 4.36 -7.99
C TYR A 314 -7.71 5.56 -8.33
N SER A 315 -7.30 6.76 -7.89
CA SER A 315 -7.89 8.01 -8.33
C SER A 315 -6.81 9.09 -8.47
N SER A 316 -6.90 9.88 -9.52
CA SER A 316 -6.06 11.07 -9.71
C SER A 316 -6.61 12.31 -9.01
N SER A 317 -7.81 12.25 -8.45
CA SER A 317 -8.43 13.37 -7.72
C SER A 317 -7.85 13.50 -6.32
N SER A 318 -7.44 14.71 -5.95
CA SER A 318 -7.00 15.02 -4.58
C SER A 318 -8.13 14.95 -3.54
N GLN A 319 -9.38 14.92 -3.98
CA GLN A 319 -10.57 14.78 -3.13
C GLN A 319 -10.93 13.32 -2.85
N ALA A 320 -10.32 12.37 -3.58
CA ALA A 320 -10.60 10.96 -3.39
C ALA A 320 -10.23 10.50 -1.98
N LYS A 321 -11.02 9.57 -1.46
CA LYS A 321 -10.83 8.96 -0.14
C LYS A 321 -10.65 7.45 -0.28
N PRO A 322 -9.88 6.81 0.60
CA PRO A 322 -9.81 5.35 0.64
C PRO A 322 -11.14 4.74 1.04
N LEU A 323 -11.50 3.63 0.44
CA LEU A 323 -12.58 2.79 0.88
C LEU A 323 -12.12 1.93 2.07
N TRP A 324 -12.64 2.21 3.27
CA TRP A 324 -12.20 1.57 4.49
C TRP A 324 -13.10 0.40 4.89
N PRO A 325 -12.55 -0.83 5.02
CA PRO A 325 -13.31 -1.98 5.53
C PRO A 325 -13.74 -1.84 6.99
N VAL A 326 -12.92 -1.17 7.80
CA VAL A 326 -13.13 -1.00 9.24
C VAL A 326 -13.13 0.48 9.59
N PHE A 327 -14.07 0.93 10.43
CA PHE A 327 -14.15 2.33 10.84
C PHE A 327 -12.98 2.72 11.74
N SER A 328 -12.68 1.87 12.72
CA SER A 328 -11.59 2.11 13.65
C SER A 328 -10.21 2.07 12.98
N GLY A 329 -9.27 2.84 13.52
CA GLY A 329 -7.89 2.86 13.04
C GLY A 329 -7.70 3.57 11.69
N ARG A 330 -8.66 4.33 11.18
CA ARG A 330 -8.48 5.23 10.02
C ARG A 330 -7.56 6.39 10.38
N PRO A 331 -6.75 6.90 9.43
CA PRO A 331 -5.99 8.11 9.65
C PRO A 331 -6.91 9.34 9.61
N SER A 332 -6.67 10.29 10.49
CA SER A 332 -7.17 11.65 10.36
C SER A 332 -6.22 12.51 9.53
N LYS A 333 -6.64 13.67 9.03
CA LYS A 333 -5.78 14.58 8.27
C LYS A 333 -4.43 14.89 8.96
N PRO A 334 -4.36 15.14 10.27
CA PRO A 334 -3.10 15.33 11.00
C PRO A 334 -2.18 14.10 11.03
N ASP A 335 -2.72 12.89 10.88
CA ASP A 335 -1.93 11.66 10.88
C ASP A 335 -1.16 11.46 9.57
N ILE A 336 -1.54 12.18 8.51
CA ILE A 336 -0.88 12.13 7.21
C ILE A 336 0.24 13.19 7.19
N PRO A 337 1.52 12.78 7.26
CA PRO A 337 2.61 13.74 7.35
C PRO A 337 2.78 14.51 6.05
N ARG A 338 3.23 15.75 6.15
CA ARG A 338 3.58 16.56 4.99
C ARG A 338 4.72 15.92 4.19
N CYS A 339 4.80 16.25 2.91
CA CYS A 339 5.87 15.77 2.04
C CYS A 339 7.25 16.17 2.58
N ASN A 340 8.13 15.20 2.78
CA ASN A 340 9.48 15.43 3.32
C ASN A 340 10.40 16.21 2.36
N HIS A 341 10.00 16.37 1.08
CA HIS A 341 10.79 17.04 0.06
C HIS A 341 10.39 18.51 -0.14
N CYS A 342 9.10 18.82 -0.16
CA CYS A 342 8.62 20.18 -0.41
C CYS A 342 7.81 20.79 0.75
N GLY A 343 7.46 19.99 1.77
CA GLY A 343 6.62 20.45 2.88
C GLY A 343 5.12 20.57 2.52
N GLY A 344 4.74 20.25 1.29
CA GLY A 344 3.35 20.30 0.82
C GLY A 344 2.48 19.19 1.40
N THR A 345 1.18 19.28 1.17
CA THR A 345 0.20 18.26 1.57
C THR A 345 0.36 16.97 0.77
N ARG A 346 -0.14 15.87 1.36
CA ARG A 346 -0.33 14.59 0.68
C ARG A 346 -1.81 14.28 0.62
N SER A 347 -2.26 13.78 -0.52
CA SER A 347 -3.61 13.27 -0.74
C SER A 347 -3.58 11.77 -1.00
N PHE A 348 -4.71 11.12 -0.78
CA PHE A 348 -4.89 9.73 -1.19
C PHE A 348 -4.76 9.61 -2.70
N GLU A 349 -4.12 8.55 -3.16
CA GLU A 349 -3.99 8.28 -4.59
C GLU A 349 -4.48 6.89 -4.97
N PHE A 350 -4.11 5.87 -4.20
CA PHE A 350 -4.62 4.51 -4.43
C PHE A 350 -4.59 3.66 -3.16
N GLN A 351 -5.34 2.56 -3.21
CA GLN A 351 -5.28 1.51 -2.19
C GLN A 351 -5.08 0.14 -2.81
N VAL A 352 -4.36 -0.70 -2.08
CA VAL A 352 -4.13 -2.11 -2.44
C VAL A 352 -5.02 -2.99 -1.59
N LEU A 353 -5.82 -3.81 -2.27
CA LEU A 353 -6.78 -4.69 -1.65
C LEU A 353 -6.19 -6.09 -1.39
N PRO A 354 -6.70 -6.83 -0.40
CA PRO A 354 -6.16 -8.14 -0.03
C PRO A 354 -6.35 -9.22 -1.11
N GLN A 355 -7.23 -9.02 -2.08
CA GLN A 355 -7.44 -9.93 -3.20
C GLN A 355 -6.15 -10.28 -3.95
N ILE A 356 -5.18 -9.39 -3.96
CA ILE A 356 -3.86 -9.64 -4.57
C ILE A 356 -3.13 -10.86 -3.95
N LEU A 357 -3.39 -11.17 -2.67
CA LEU A 357 -2.80 -12.31 -1.97
C LEU A 357 -3.23 -13.65 -2.57
N TYR A 358 -4.46 -13.74 -3.08
CA TYR A 358 -4.95 -14.90 -3.81
C TYR A 358 -4.08 -15.17 -5.06
N PHE A 359 -3.80 -14.13 -5.84
CA PHE A 359 -2.94 -14.23 -7.03
C PHE A 359 -1.49 -14.60 -6.68
N PHE A 360 -1.02 -14.20 -5.52
CA PHE A 360 0.31 -14.56 -5.03
C PHE A 360 0.38 -15.94 -4.38
N HIS A 361 -0.73 -16.68 -4.33
CA HIS A 361 -0.83 -17.99 -3.72
C HIS A 361 -0.36 -18.00 -2.26
N VAL A 362 -0.61 -16.91 -1.54
CA VAL A 362 -0.39 -16.84 -0.10
C VAL A 362 -1.35 -17.83 0.56
N LYS A 363 -0.80 -18.79 1.31
CA LYS A 363 -1.60 -19.81 1.97
C LYS A 363 -2.24 -19.23 3.24
N ASP A 364 -3.44 -19.68 3.56
CA ASP A 364 -4.08 -19.38 4.83
C ASP A 364 -3.29 -20.02 5.98
N GLY A 365 -3.05 -19.25 7.04
CA GLY A 365 -2.33 -19.69 8.24
C GLY A 365 -2.20 -18.54 9.24
N GLU A 366 -1.95 -18.87 10.50
CA GLU A 366 -1.87 -17.88 11.59
C GLU A 366 -0.82 -16.79 11.36
N ASP A 367 0.30 -17.12 10.71
CA ASP A 367 1.40 -16.19 10.41
C ASP A 367 1.39 -15.70 8.96
N SER A 368 0.36 -16.01 8.18
CA SER A 368 0.25 -15.61 6.79
C SER A 368 -0.01 -14.11 6.67
N LEU A 369 0.53 -13.50 5.61
CA LEU A 369 0.23 -12.11 5.30
C LEU A 369 -1.26 -11.92 5.09
N ASP A 370 -1.81 -10.91 5.76
CA ASP A 370 -3.19 -10.48 5.60
C ASP A 370 -3.31 -8.99 5.92
N TRP A 371 -4.20 -8.30 5.22
CA TRP A 371 -4.59 -6.92 5.50
C TRP A 371 -6.02 -6.67 5.01
N ALA A 372 -6.65 -5.65 5.54
CA ALA A 372 -7.93 -5.17 5.05
C ALA A 372 -7.72 -4.19 3.88
N THR A 373 -6.83 -3.21 4.05
CA THR A 373 -6.39 -2.32 2.97
C THR A 373 -5.03 -1.69 3.27
N ILE A 374 -4.30 -1.33 2.20
CA ILE A 374 -3.09 -0.54 2.25
C ILE A 374 -3.36 0.74 1.45
N ALA A 375 -3.56 1.87 2.13
CA ALA A 375 -3.85 3.16 1.50
C ALA A 375 -2.56 3.95 1.30
N VAL A 376 -2.36 4.48 0.10
CA VAL A 376 -1.17 5.25 -0.31
C VAL A 376 -1.52 6.70 -0.51
N TYR A 377 -0.74 7.57 0.11
CA TYR A 377 -0.87 9.03 0.04
C TYR A 377 0.39 9.62 -0.57
N THR A 378 0.24 10.42 -1.60
CA THR A 378 1.35 11.02 -2.34
C THR A 378 1.32 12.54 -2.27
N CYS A 379 2.46 13.17 -2.54
CA CYS A 379 2.58 14.61 -2.59
C CYS A 379 1.66 15.19 -3.68
N GLU A 380 0.68 16.01 -3.31
CA GLU A 380 -0.26 16.67 -4.24
C GLU A 380 0.44 17.49 -5.31
N ALA A 381 1.50 18.20 -4.94
CA ALA A 381 2.28 18.99 -5.88
C ALA A 381 3.16 18.13 -6.79
N SER A 382 3.16 16.81 -6.63
CA SER A 382 4.05 15.91 -7.37
C SER A 382 5.49 16.45 -7.49
N CYS A 383 6.03 17.00 -6.38
CA CYS A 383 7.21 17.85 -6.31
C CYS A 383 8.44 17.23 -6.99
N GLU A 384 9.23 18.10 -7.62
CA GLU A 384 10.47 17.77 -8.31
C GLU A 384 11.70 17.93 -7.41
N GLY A 385 12.87 17.61 -7.98
CA GLY A 385 14.19 17.82 -7.35
C GLY A 385 14.58 16.76 -6.32
N GLY A 386 15.83 16.78 -5.92
CA GLY A 386 16.37 15.82 -4.95
C GLY A 386 16.59 14.41 -5.52
N ALA A 387 16.24 13.40 -4.74
CA ALA A 387 16.41 11.99 -5.14
C ALA A 387 15.44 11.57 -6.25
N SER A 388 15.88 10.67 -7.15
CA SER A 388 15.05 10.11 -8.23
C SER A 388 13.82 9.37 -7.69
N TYR A 389 13.97 8.72 -6.54
CA TYR A 389 12.90 8.02 -5.84
C TYR A 389 12.58 8.74 -4.54
N LYS A 390 11.33 9.22 -4.41
CA LYS A 390 10.84 9.91 -3.22
C LYS A 390 9.93 8.98 -2.45
N GLU A 391 10.19 8.82 -1.16
CA GLU A 391 9.35 8.03 -0.29
C GLU A 391 8.05 8.77 0.00
N GLU A 392 6.94 8.11 -0.27
CA GLU A 392 5.60 8.59 0.00
C GLU A 392 5.00 7.90 1.22
N PHE A 393 3.82 8.33 1.65
CA PHE A 393 3.23 7.84 2.88
C PHE A 393 2.26 6.68 2.62
N VAL A 394 2.23 5.74 3.53
CA VAL A 394 1.35 4.57 3.47
C VAL A 394 0.66 4.36 4.81
N TRP A 395 -0.61 4.00 4.78
CA TRP A 395 -1.38 3.59 5.95
C TRP A 395 -1.92 2.19 5.77
N VAL A 396 -1.68 1.34 6.75
CA VAL A 396 -2.12 -0.06 6.75
C VAL A 396 -3.30 -0.22 7.69
N GLN A 397 -4.35 -0.89 7.21
CA GLN A 397 -5.42 -1.40 8.06
C GLN A 397 -5.46 -2.93 7.92
N LEU A 398 -5.35 -3.63 9.04
CA LEU A 398 -5.43 -5.09 9.09
C LEU A 398 -6.88 -5.55 9.23
N SER A 399 -7.16 -6.78 8.85
CA SER A 399 -8.46 -7.38 9.06
C SER A 399 -8.73 -7.58 10.56
N SER A 400 -10.01 -7.50 10.96
CA SER A 400 -10.39 -7.69 12.37
C SER A 400 -10.06 -9.09 12.90
N GLN A 401 -9.95 -10.09 12.04
CA GLN A 401 -9.55 -11.44 12.40
C GLN A 401 -8.07 -11.51 12.84
N SER A 402 -7.21 -10.75 12.20
CA SER A 402 -5.78 -10.67 12.53
C SER A 402 -5.50 -10.02 13.90
N ILE A 403 -6.46 -9.23 14.42
CA ILE A 403 -6.31 -8.50 15.69
C ILE A 403 -6.75 -9.35 16.89
N SER A 404 -7.63 -10.33 16.72
CA SER A 404 -8.23 -11.12 17.80
C SER A 404 -7.36 -12.25 18.35
N HIS A 405 -6.17 -12.48 17.79
CA HIS A 405 -5.24 -13.53 18.20
C HIS A 405 -4.04 -13.05 19.04
N GLN A 406 -4.16 -11.88 19.68
CA GLN A 406 -3.15 -11.35 20.62
C GLN A 406 -3.61 -11.37 22.06
#